data_30a1cbc949d1f72fb67ef14ca0129a0c
#
_entry.id   30a1cbc949d1f72fb67ef14ca0129a0c
#
_cell.length_a   1.000
_cell.length_b   1.000
_cell.length_c   1.000
_cell.angle_alpha   90.00
_cell.angle_beta   90.00
_cell.angle_gamma   90.00
#
_symmetry.space_group_name_H-M   'P 1'
#
loop_
_entity.id
_entity.type
_entity.pdbx_description
1 polymer ?
#
loop_
_entity_poly.entity_id
_entity_poly.type
_entity_poly.pdbx_seq_one_letter_code
_entity_poly.pdbx_strand_id
1 'polypeptide(L)'
;MENEKTEKKKKDRTPKTWKTCEIIQQLEYMSAEDVESGLDHNAIKNYAYILHDKDVNDDGSPKAAHWHIYIRFKDSTPTDSICKWFGITSNYIGRIQGRFADALAYATHKNVSSKYQYLDEEVKSNFDFVKERDTARSREADKQRKAEIADLIINGVIREYNYTCLLYTSP
;
A
#
# COMPACT_ATOMS: atom_id res chain seq x y z
N MET A 1 -34.98 5.48 39.83
CA MET A 1 -33.51 5.62 39.64
C MET A 1 -33.17 5.11 38.27
N GLU A 2 -33.17 6.02 37.29
CA GLU A 2 -32.85 5.73 35.88
C GLU A 2 -31.33 5.76 35.74
N ASN A 3 -30.76 4.63 35.24
CA ASN A 3 -29.35 4.52 34.90
C ASN A 3 -29.14 5.15 33.52
N GLU A 4 -28.73 6.41 33.44
CA GLU A 4 -28.15 7.00 32.23
C GLU A 4 -26.82 6.28 31.89
N LYS A 5 -26.88 5.36 30.94
CA LYS A 5 -25.69 4.84 30.26
C LYS A 5 -25.12 5.94 29.40
N THR A 6 -24.08 6.61 29.85
CA THR A 6 -23.26 7.51 29.07
C THR A 6 -22.58 6.71 27.95
N GLU A 7 -23.13 6.78 26.74
CA GLU A 7 -22.45 6.30 25.51
C GLU A 7 -21.17 7.12 25.30
N LYS A 8 -20.03 6.51 25.60
CA LYS A 8 -18.73 7.07 25.24
C LYS A 8 -18.64 7.08 23.70
N LYS A 9 -18.85 8.26 23.07
CA LYS A 9 -18.58 8.47 21.65
C LYS A 9 -17.16 7.95 21.35
N LYS A 10 -17.05 6.91 20.51
CA LYS A 10 -15.77 6.46 19.96
C LYS A 10 -15.12 7.65 19.27
N LYS A 11 -13.98 8.09 19.79
CA LYS A 11 -13.21 9.19 19.22
C LYS A 11 -12.78 8.77 17.81
N ASP A 12 -13.18 9.51 16.79
CA ASP A 12 -12.73 9.30 15.42
C ASP A 12 -11.19 9.35 15.39
N ARG A 13 -10.57 8.24 14.96
CA ARG A 13 -9.11 8.08 14.88
C ARG A 13 -8.56 8.37 13.49
N THR A 14 -9.40 8.84 12.57
CA THR A 14 -8.97 9.21 11.22
C THR A 14 -7.95 10.35 11.30
N PRO A 15 -6.78 10.23 10.68
CA PRO A 15 -5.81 11.31 10.64
C PRO A 15 -6.41 12.56 10.03
N LYS A 16 -6.09 13.72 10.58
CA LYS A 16 -6.53 15.01 10.02
C LYS A 16 -5.82 15.36 8.72
N THR A 17 -4.61 14.82 8.51
CA THR A 17 -3.78 15.05 7.31
C THR A 17 -3.05 13.78 6.91
N TRP A 18 -2.71 13.68 5.61
CA TRP A 18 -2.06 12.53 5.00
C TRP A 18 -0.85 12.96 4.17
N LYS A 19 0.26 12.23 4.30
CA LYS A 19 1.41 12.30 3.37
C LYS A 19 1.33 11.19 2.32
N THR A 20 0.79 10.05 2.73
CA THR A 20 0.45 8.91 1.88
C THR A 20 -0.84 8.29 2.38
N CYS A 21 -1.69 7.84 1.49
CA CYS A 21 -2.89 7.08 1.86
C CYS A 21 -3.24 6.05 0.78
N GLU A 22 -4.09 5.11 1.16
CA GLU A 22 -4.82 4.23 0.27
C GLU A 22 -6.30 4.59 0.33
N ILE A 23 -6.97 4.58 -0.82
CA ILE A 23 -8.43 4.67 -0.89
C ILE A 23 -8.93 3.32 -1.41
N ILE A 24 -9.90 2.73 -0.71
CA ILE A 24 -10.58 1.51 -1.15
C ILE A 24 -12.06 1.83 -1.31
N GLN A 25 -12.58 1.69 -2.54
CA GLN A 25 -13.99 1.96 -2.84
C GLN A 25 -14.53 0.98 -3.88
N GLN A 26 -15.76 0.55 -3.71
CA GLN A 26 -16.41 -0.33 -4.67
C GLN A 26 -16.68 0.39 -5.99
N LEU A 27 -16.57 -0.35 -7.10
CA LEU A 27 -16.85 0.16 -8.45
C LEU A 27 -18.27 0.72 -8.58
N GLU A 28 -19.23 0.16 -7.84
CA GLU A 28 -20.64 0.63 -7.81
C GLU A 28 -20.78 2.09 -7.34
N TYR A 29 -19.86 2.55 -6.47
CA TYR A 29 -19.92 3.89 -5.85
C TYR A 29 -18.85 4.86 -6.38
N MET A 30 -17.97 4.41 -7.25
CA MET A 30 -16.90 5.24 -7.83
C MET A 30 -16.55 4.72 -9.22
N SER A 31 -16.84 5.48 -10.25
CA SER A 31 -16.47 5.15 -11.63
C SER A 31 -14.97 5.37 -11.89
N ALA A 32 -14.48 4.90 -13.03
CA ALA A 32 -13.10 5.18 -13.45
C ALA A 32 -12.84 6.67 -13.65
N GLU A 33 -13.84 7.39 -14.18
CA GLU A 33 -13.80 8.84 -14.38
C GLU A 33 -13.71 9.59 -13.04
N ASP A 34 -14.41 9.12 -12.00
CA ASP A 34 -14.32 9.69 -10.65
C ASP A 34 -12.90 9.50 -10.08
N VAL A 35 -12.30 8.32 -10.27
CA VAL A 35 -10.92 8.06 -9.86
C VAL A 35 -9.96 9.00 -10.55
N GLU A 36 -10.03 9.12 -11.89
CA GLU A 36 -9.14 9.96 -12.68
C GLU A 36 -9.31 11.45 -12.34
N SER A 37 -10.55 11.91 -12.18
CA SER A 37 -10.87 13.28 -11.73
C SER A 37 -10.33 13.56 -10.33
N GLY A 38 -10.48 12.62 -9.39
CA GLY A 38 -9.95 12.74 -8.03
C GLY A 38 -8.43 12.78 -7.99
N LEU A 39 -7.75 12.15 -8.96
CA LEU A 39 -6.29 12.13 -9.07
C LEU A 39 -5.71 13.37 -9.79
N ASP A 40 -6.51 14.14 -10.50
CA ASP A 40 -6.09 15.36 -11.21
C ASP A 40 -5.98 16.57 -10.27
N HIS A 41 -5.17 16.45 -9.22
CA HIS A 41 -4.94 17.53 -8.27
C HIS A 41 -3.44 17.81 -8.06
N ASN A 42 -3.08 19.10 -8.09
CA ASN A 42 -1.68 19.55 -7.94
C ASN A 42 -1.01 19.11 -6.62
N ALA A 43 -1.78 18.81 -5.58
CA ALA A 43 -1.25 18.29 -4.31
C ALA A 43 -0.72 16.85 -4.44
N ILE A 44 -1.16 16.08 -5.43
CA ILE A 44 -0.75 14.70 -5.65
C ILE A 44 0.60 14.68 -6.35
N LYS A 45 1.55 13.95 -5.78
CA LYS A 45 2.90 13.74 -6.33
C LYS A 45 2.97 12.48 -7.17
N ASN A 46 2.58 11.36 -6.57
CA ASN A 46 2.56 10.04 -7.20
C ASN A 46 1.26 9.33 -6.88
N TYR A 47 0.73 8.61 -7.85
CA TYR A 47 -0.40 7.72 -7.64
C TYR A 47 -0.25 6.44 -8.45
N ALA A 48 -0.84 5.36 -7.93
CA ALA A 48 -1.09 4.13 -8.67
C ALA A 48 -2.48 3.64 -8.29
N TYR A 49 -3.24 3.10 -9.25
CA TYR A 49 -4.54 2.52 -8.96
C TYR A 49 -4.83 1.31 -9.85
N ILE A 50 -5.68 0.43 -9.35
CA ILE A 50 -6.10 -0.80 -10.01
C ILE A 50 -7.53 -1.16 -9.59
N LEU A 51 -8.27 -1.80 -10.50
CA LEU A 51 -9.55 -2.41 -10.20
C LEU A 51 -9.33 -3.89 -9.86
N HIS A 52 -9.73 -4.29 -8.66
CA HIS A 52 -9.81 -5.69 -8.26
C HIS A 52 -11.21 -6.23 -8.55
N ASP A 53 -11.37 -6.93 -9.66
CA ASP A 53 -12.63 -7.51 -10.14
C ASP A 53 -12.63 -9.04 -10.16
N LYS A 54 -11.49 -9.66 -9.82
CA LYS A 54 -11.29 -11.13 -9.84
C LYS A 54 -11.02 -11.70 -8.45
N ASP A 55 -11.19 -10.89 -7.41
CA ASP A 55 -11.03 -11.34 -6.03
C ASP A 55 -12.19 -12.24 -5.59
N VAL A 56 -11.87 -13.17 -4.69
CA VAL A 56 -12.85 -14.04 -4.05
C VAL A 56 -12.84 -13.86 -2.53
N ASN A 57 -13.97 -14.09 -1.90
CA ASN A 57 -14.11 -14.16 -0.45
C ASN A 57 -13.58 -15.50 0.07
N ASP A 58 -13.44 -15.65 1.39
CA ASP A 58 -12.96 -16.87 2.04
C ASP A 58 -13.86 -18.10 1.77
N ASP A 59 -15.14 -17.89 1.46
CA ASP A 59 -16.11 -18.91 1.08
C ASP A 59 -16.07 -19.27 -0.42
N GLY A 60 -15.17 -18.65 -1.21
CA GLY A 60 -15.03 -18.84 -2.65
C GLY A 60 -16.02 -18.03 -3.50
N SER A 61 -16.94 -17.27 -2.91
CA SER A 61 -17.85 -16.38 -3.65
C SER A 61 -17.09 -15.19 -4.26
N PRO A 62 -17.52 -14.67 -5.44
CA PRO A 62 -16.92 -13.47 -6.01
C PRO A 62 -17.02 -12.27 -5.06
N LYS A 63 -15.95 -11.54 -4.88
CA LYS A 63 -15.94 -10.29 -4.15
C LYS A 63 -16.39 -9.16 -5.06
N ALA A 64 -17.15 -8.19 -4.53
CA ALA A 64 -17.54 -7.01 -5.29
C ALA A 64 -16.31 -6.29 -5.83
N ALA A 65 -16.35 -5.90 -7.11
CA ALA A 65 -15.27 -5.17 -7.76
C ALA A 65 -15.00 -3.86 -7.01
N HIS A 66 -13.73 -3.58 -6.74
CA HIS A 66 -13.33 -2.44 -5.93
C HIS A 66 -11.98 -1.88 -6.37
N TRP A 67 -11.86 -0.56 -6.25
CA TRP A 67 -10.64 0.16 -6.49
C TRP A 67 -9.70 0.07 -5.31
N HIS A 68 -8.41 -0.10 -5.60
CA HIS A 68 -7.29 0.23 -4.73
C HIS A 68 -6.55 1.41 -5.33
N ILE A 69 -6.52 2.55 -4.63
CA ILE A 69 -5.92 3.79 -5.09
C ILE A 69 -4.86 4.21 -4.08
N TYR A 70 -3.60 4.16 -4.48
CA TYR A 70 -2.43 4.50 -3.66
C TYR A 70 -1.96 5.90 -4.01
N ILE A 71 -1.90 6.79 -3.03
CA ILE A 71 -1.56 8.20 -3.24
C ILE A 71 -0.41 8.61 -2.35
N ARG A 72 0.56 9.32 -2.94
CA ARG A 72 1.61 10.07 -2.25
C ARG A 72 1.44 11.55 -2.57
N PHE A 73 1.27 12.38 -1.55
CA PHE A 73 1.12 13.82 -1.69
C PHE A 73 2.47 14.55 -1.68
N LYS A 74 2.54 15.73 -2.30
CA LYS A 74 3.70 16.64 -2.23
C LYS A 74 3.90 17.09 -0.78
N ASP A 75 2.81 17.49 -0.12
CA ASP A 75 2.75 17.92 1.28
C ASP A 75 1.64 17.22 2.04
N SER A 76 1.58 17.42 3.37
CA SER A 76 0.50 16.88 4.19
C SER A 76 -0.84 17.47 3.76
N THR A 77 -1.74 16.63 3.27
CA THR A 77 -3.02 17.00 2.69
C THR A 77 -4.16 16.72 3.67
N PRO A 78 -5.08 17.67 3.92
CA PRO A 78 -6.21 17.47 4.81
C PRO A 78 -7.15 16.35 4.32
N THR A 79 -7.67 15.56 5.27
CA THR A 79 -8.64 14.49 4.99
C THR A 79 -9.87 15.00 4.24
N ASP A 80 -10.41 16.15 4.67
CA ASP A 80 -11.60 16.75 4.04
C ASP A 80 -11.37 17.13 2.57
N SER A 81 -10.14 17.53 2.20
CA SER A 81 -9.78 17.82 0.82
C SER A 81 -9.83 16.56 -0.02
N ILE A 82 -9.23 15.45 0.47
CA ILE A 82 -9.24 14.15 -0.21
C ILE A 82 -10.68 13.65 -0.37
N CYS A 83 -11.50 13.74 0.69
CA CYS A 83 -12.91 13.35 0.63
C CYS A 83 -13.66 14.11 -0.47
N LYS A 84 -13.41 15.42 -0.61
CA LYS A 84 -14.03 16.26 -1.65
C LYS A 84 -13.58 15.86 -3.05
N TRP A 85 -12.30 15.59 -3.27
CA TRP A 85 -11.76 15.25 -4.59
C TRP A 85 -12.32 13.94 -5.13
N PHE A 86 -12.50 12.96 -4.25
CA PHE A 86 -12.98 11.62 -4.62
C PHE A 86 -14.47 11.39 -4.33
N GLY A 87 -15.18 12.37 -3.79
CA GLY A 87 -16.61 12.22 -3.44
C GLY A 87 -16.88 11.16 -2.37
N ILE A 88 -15.92 10.91 -1.45
CA ILE A 88 -15.99 9.85 -0.45
C ILE A 88 -16.02 10.40 0.97
N THR A 89 -16.32 9.52 1.93
CA THR A 89 -16.19 9.80 3.36
C THR A 89 -14.85 9.27 3.89
N SER A 90 -14.40 9.79 5.01
CA SER A 90 -13.06 9.51 5.58
C SER A 90 -12.80 8.04 5.94
N ASN A 91 -13.84 7.24 6.11
CA ASN A 91 -13.71 5.80 6.42
C ASN A 91 -13.17 4.97 5.25
N TYR A 92 -13.21 5.49 4.00
CA TYR A 92 -12.63 4.85 2.82
C TYR A 92 -11.14 5.18 2.63
N ILE A 93 -10.59 6.08 3.45
CA ILE A 93 -9.18 6.46 3.41
C ILE A 93 -8.42 5.67 4.46
N GLY A 94 -7.54 4.79 4.02
CA GLY A 94 -6.71 3.94 4.85
C GLY A 94 -5.26 4.42 4.96
N ARG A 95 -4.62 4.02 6.05
CA ARG A 95 -3.17 4.22 6.23
C ARG A 95 -2.42 3.12 5.50
N ILE A 96 -1.49 3.50 4.64
CA ILE A 96 -0.51 2.56 4.09
C ILE A 96 0.35 2.03 5.24
N GLN A 97 0.32 0.71 5.41
CA GLN A 97 1.18 0.01 6.37
C GLN A 97 2.59 -0.12 5.78
N GLY A 98 3.60 0.37 6.50
CA GLY A 98 4.96 0.35 6.01
C GLY A 98 5.28 1.45 4.98
N ARG A 99 6.11 1.13 3.99
CA ARG A 99 6.51 2.06 2.93
C ARG A 99 5.51 2.06 1.78
N PHE A 100 5.47 3.15 1.03
CA PHE A 100 4.62 3.25 -0.16
C PHE A 100 4.90 2.12 -1.18
N ALA A 101 6.17 1.79 -1.38
CA ALA A 101 6.57 0.70 -2.27
C ALA A 101 6.08 -0.69 -1.81
N ASP A 102 5.98 -0.92 -0.49
CA ASP A 102 5.45 -2.18 0.05
C ASP A 102 3.94 -2.33 -0.25
N ALA A 103 3.20 -1.21 -0.18
CA ALA A 103 1.78 -1.19 -0.54
C ALA A 103 1.55 -1.48 -2.03
N LEU A 104 2.46 -1.05 -2.90
CA LEU A 104 2.37 -1.32 -4.34
C LEU A 104 2.45 -2.82 -4.68
N ALA A 105 3.11 -3.63 -3.86
CA ALA A 105 3.14 -5.08 -4.06
C ALA A 105 1.76 -5.73 -3.85
N TYR A 106 0.89 -5.10 -3.05
CA TYR A 106 -0.48 -5.56 -2.85
C TYR A 106 -1.39 -5.21 -4.04
N ALA A 107 -1.08 -4.18 -4.80
CA ALA A 107 -1.87 -3.80 -5.98
C ALA A 107 -2.03 -4.97 -6.97
N THR A 108 -0.98 -5.77 -7.15
CA THR A 108 -0.99 -6.96 -8.01
C THR A 108 -1.01 -8.28 -7.24
N HIS A 109 -1.18 -8.24 -5.92
CA HIS A 109 -1.14 -9.38 -4.99
C HIS A 109 0.18 -10.19 -5.01
N LYS A 110 1.27 -9.66 -5.56
CA LYS A 110 2.57 -10.36 -5.62
C LYS A 110 3.15 -10.72 -4.25
N ASN A 111 2.65 -10.10 -3.18
CA ASN A 111 2.99 -10.42 -1.79
C ASN A 111 1.99 -11.37 -1.11
N VAL A 112 0.92 -11.79 -1.81
CA VAL A 112 -0.12 -12.68 -1.29
C VAL A 112 -0.46 -13.73 -2.34
N SER A 113 0.31 -14.82 -2.37
CA SER A 113 0.20 -15.87 -3.40
C SER A 113 -1.13 -16.63 -3.42
N SER A 114 -1.90 -16.57 -2.33
CA SER A 114 -3.23 -17.20 -2.24
C SER A 114 -4.34 -16.42 -2.97
N LYS A 115 -4.08 -15.18 -3.36
CA LYS A 115 -5.04 -14.35 -4.09
C LYS A 115 -4.79 -14.39 -5.60
N TYR A 116 -5.80 -13.96 -6.37
CA TYR A 116 -5.63 -13.75 -7.81
C TYR A 116 -4.46 -12.79 -8.07
N GLN A 117 -3.58 -13.17 -9.00
CA GLN A 117 -2.41 -12.36 -9.35
C GLN A 117 -2.73 -11.47 -10.54
N TYR A 118 -2.89 -10.18 -10.29
CA TYR A 118 -3.10 -9.18 -11.34
C TYR A 118 -1.80 -8.88 -12.10
N LEU A 119 -1.93 -8.50 -13.37
CA LEU A 119 -0.79 -8.12 -14.21
C LEU A 119 -0.33 -6.70 -13.89
N ASP A 120 0.95 -6.42 -14.12
CA ASP A 120 1.51 -5.09 -13.90
C ASP A 120 0.90 -4.04 -14.86
N GLU A 121 0.46 -4.46 -16.04
CA GLU A 121 -0.20 -3.65 -17.06
C GLU A 121 -1.63 -3.22 -16.67
N GLU A 122 -2.26 -3.93 -15.72
CA GLU A 122 -3.58 -3.55 -15.18
C GLU A 122 -3.49 -2.37 -14.20
N VAL A 123 -2.27 -2.05 -13.72
CA VAL A 123 -2.04 -0.92 -12.81
C VAL A 123 -1.82 0.36 -13.62
N LYS A 124 -2.64 1.38 -13.38
CA LYS A 124 -2.43 2.73 -13.91
C LYS A 124 -1.64 3.57 -12.90
N SER A 125 -0.62 4.28 -13.36
CA SER A 125 0.22 5.13 -12.49
C SER A 125 0.84 6.30 -13.26
N ASN A 126 1.25 7.35 -12.54
CA ASN A 126 1.99 8.50 -13.08
C ASN A 126 3.51 8.38 -12.87
N PHE A 127 4.01 7.20 -12.53
CA PHE A 127 5.44 6.91 -12.32
C PHE A 127 5.73 5.47 -12.74
N ASP A 128 7.01 5.09 -12.78
CA ASP A 128 7.43 3.70 -13.03
C ASP A 128 7.06 2.82 -11.83
N PHE A 129 5.84 2.24 -11.91
CA PHE A 129 5.25 1.40 -10.87
C PHE A 129 6.11 0.17 -10.55
N VAL A 130 6.57 -0.53 -11.60
CA VAL A 130 7.35 -1.77 -11.45
C VAL A 130 8.67 -1.50 -10.74
N LYS A 131 9.38 -0.45 -11.18
CA LYS A 131 10.64 -0.05 -10.55
C LYS A 131 10.48 0.36 -9.09
N GLU A 132 9.46 1.15 -8.74
CA GLU A 132 9.21 1.57 -7.36
C GLU A 132 8.87 0.37 -6.47
N ARG A 133 7.97 -0.53 -6.94
CA ARG A 133 7.60 -1.75 -6.23
C ARG A 133 8.80 -2.67 -5.99
N ASP A 134 9.61 -2.93 -7.02
CA ASP A 134 10.72 -3.88 -6.93
C ASP A 134 11.90 -3.32 -6.11
N THR A 135 12.01 -2.00 -5.95
CA THR A 135 12.94 -1.39 -5.00
C THR A 135 12.66 -1.82 -3.55
N ALA A 136 11.40 -2.06 -3.17
CA ALA A 136 11.06 -2.60 -1.86
C ALA A 136 11.52 -4.05 -1.71
N ARG A 137 11.32 -4.87 -2.75
CA ARG A 137 11.71 -6.29 -2.74
C ARG A 137 13.21 -6.46 -2.67
N SER A 138 13.99 -5.68 -3.42
CA SER A 138 15.46 -5.75 -3.38
C SER A 138 15.99 -5.38 -2.00
N ARG A 139 15.43 -4.38 -1.31
CA ARG A 139 15.83 -4.03 0.07
C ARG A 139 15.50 -5.11 1.09
N GLU A 140 14.38 -5.81 0.94
CA GLU A 140 14.04 -6.91 1.85
C GLU A 140 14.96 -8.12 1.63
N ALA A 141 15.26 -8.45 0.37
CA ALA A 141 16.25 -9.47 0.02
C ALA A 141 17.64 -9.12 0.56
N ASP A 142 18.08 -7.87 0.44
CA ASP A 142 19.34 -7.39 1.02
C ASP A 142 19.37 -7.50 2.54
N LYS A 143 18.25 -7.18 3.20
CA LYS A 143 18.13 -7.30 4.67
C LYS A 143 18.18 -8.75 5.11
N GLN A 144 17.48 -9.64 4.41
CA GLN A 144 17.50 -11.08 4.69
C GLN A 144 18.90 -11.66 4.47
N ARG A 145 19.55 -11.32 3.37
CA ARG A 145 20.93 -11.73 3.08
C ARG A 145 21.92 -11.25 4.16
N LYS A 146 21.78 -10.00 4.63
CA LYS A 146 22.60 -9.48 5.75
C LYS A 146 22.37 -10.25 7.04
N ALA A 147 21.13 -10.63 7.33
CA ALA A 147 20.81 -11.45 8.51
C ALA A 147 21.42 -12.85 8.41
N GLU A 148 21.31 -13.50 7.25
CA GLU A 148 21.90 -14.80 6.99
C GLU A 148 23.43 -14.78 7.15
N ILE A 149 24.11 -13.74 6.62
CA ILE A 149 25.55 -13.57 6.77
C ILE A 149 25.93 -13.34 8.24
N ALA A 150 25.15 -12.53 8.98
CA ALA A 150 25.38 -12.31 10.40
C ALA A 150 25.28 -13.61 11.20
N ASP A 151 24.30 -14.45 10.91
CA ASP A 151 24.14 -15.79 11.51
C ASP A 151 25.34 -16.70 11.21
N LEU A 152 25.87 -16.70 9.99
CA LEU A 152 27.05 -17.48 9.62
C LEU A 152 28.32 -17.00 10.35
N ILE A 153 28.44 -15.69 10.62
CA ILE A 153 29.51 -15.12 11.41
C ILE A 153 29.39 -15.56 12.89
N ILE A 154 28.19 -15.42 13.47
CA ILE A 154 27.92 -15.80 14.87
C ILE A 154 28.17 -17.28 15.08
N ASN A 155 27.82 -18.13 14.13
CA ASN A 155 28.05 -19.57 14.20
C ASN A 155 29.47 -19.99 13.80
N GLY A 156 30.41 -19.05 13.56
CA GLY A 156 31.81 -19.31 13.25
C GLY A 156 32.08 -19.90 11.88
N VAL A 157 31.09 -19.93 11.00
CA VAL A 157 31.21 -20.45 9.62
C VAL A 157 32.01 -19.48 8.73
N ILE A 158 31.81 -18.17 8.94
CA ILE A 158 32.51 -17.10 8.22
C ILE A 158 33.24 -16.23 9.25
N ARG A 159 34.50 -15.88 8.96
CA ARG A 159 35.25 -14.95 9.80
C ARG A 159 34.84 -13.50 9.49
N GLU A 160 34.77 -12.67 10.51
CA GLU A 160 34.31 -11.27 10.44
C GLU A 160 35.05 -10.42 9.39
N TYR A 161 36.37 -10.64 9.21
CA TYR A 161 37.15 -9.89 8.22
C TYR A 161 36.81 -10.22 6.75
N ASN A 162 36.13 -11.34 6.46
CA ASN A 162 35.68 -11.71 5.11
C ASN A 162 34.30 -11.12 4.77
N TYR A 163 33.64 -10.48 5.72
CA TYR A 163 32.30 -9.97 5.58
C TYR A 163 32.17 -8.95 4.45
N THR A 164 33.12 -8.03 4.32
CA THR A 164 33.11 -6.97 3.31
C THR A 164 33.19 -7.56 1.88
N CYS A 165 34.00 -8.61 1.67
CA CYS A 165 34.08 -9.28 0.35
C CYS A 165 32.74 -9.91 -0.07
N LEU A 166 32.00 -10.51 0.85
CA LEU A 166 30.72 -11.16 0.56
C LEU A 166 29.61 -10.19 0.22
N LEU A 167 29.68 -8.93 0.70
CA LEU A 167 28.71 -7.89 0.37
C LEU A 167 28.87 -7.33 -1.06
N TYR A 168 30.10 -7.40 -1.63
CA TYR A 168 30.43 -6.78 -2.91
C TYR A 168 30.60 -7.77 -4.08
N THR A 169 30.53 -9.09 -3.84
CA THR A 169 30.74 -10.14 -4.86
C THR A 169 29.42 -10.73 -5.37
N SER A 170 28.35 -9.93 -5.49
CA SER A 170 27.16 -10.38 -6.20
C SER A 170 27.19 -9.94 -7.64
N PRO A 171 26.83 -10.85 -8.58
CA PRO A 171 26.66 -10.52 -10.00
C PRO A 171 25.53 -9.54 -10.21
#